data_828dfb584466ad7514624588ed150cbb
#
_entry.id   828dfb584466ad7514624588ed150cbb
#
_cell.length_a   1.000
_cell.length_b   1.000
_cell.length_c   1.000
_cell.angle_alpha   90.00
_cell.angle_beta   90.00
_cell.angle_gamma   90.00
#
_symmetry.space_group_name_H-M   'P 1'
#
loop_
_entity.id
_entity.type
_entity.pdbx_description
1 polymer ?
#
loop_
_entity_poly.entity_id
_entity_poly.type
_entity_poly.pdbx_seq_one_letter_code
_entity_poly.pdbx_strand_id
1 'polypeptide(L)'
;MQAQDGSARRNQVVLAAAIAFAFAIATGSGIEGLGDTDPYRHLEYAQQLWKSGFALRNHPFLPFTLLADPGADLWWGFHLLLLPLTPLGNVWGSRIAGALIAAALAGTMAYLIHRGGQRRAAVFALLPLVASPVFAYRDHLARPAHLTSALIALSVFAGASLLSPIVGGVASFIHSLVHMSSPLSPIFALLGALGSWLGWRLFEQRDAAPPRAGKAILWSIGGLAAGLLLRPDRAAYPFVAYKISTAALGATSMGRLPHVAFELQPISAQLLMRNVVGALAALAVAIVIGWKKERAGKPRLLGAVLVASAASLILCFRSSRFLEYLVPQLALAAAMFWPRGGILVAMPRLRAGLVGATALVAAWFGWSNIVQAWQVGNRYLDPPAVFEQLATAVRAHVPPGSLLFTDDPFMTSVLYASLPEYRYIVAYDPAVLFTASPRLFWRWHHAVADGIACDERECPGEKPSPAAIAWAIQSFGSSWAVTSSPVRAFSMQSVMAQGQPFFELAAFSPRRTSGGLYLWHVKAPPQPSARIEH
;
A
#
# COMPACT_ATOMS: atom_id res chain seq x y z
N MET A 1 8.24 -42.21 2.85
CA MET A 1 8.90 -41.00 2.31
C MET A 1 7.92 -39.84 2.06
N GLN A 2 6.77 -40.02 1.42
CA GLN A 2 5.79 -38.93 1.15
C GLN A 2 5.19 -38.30 2.43
N ALA A 3 4.92 -39.06 3.49
CA ALA A 3 4.37 -38.51 4.73
C ALA A 3 5.36 -37.63 5.51
N GLN A 4 6.64 -37.99 5.51
CA GLN A 4 7.71 -37.19 6.15
C GLN A 4 7.94 -35.85 5.42
N ASP A 5 7.82 -35.84 4.11
CA ASP A 5 7.99 -34.60 3.30
C ASP A 5 6.81 -33.61 3.52
N GLY A 6 5.60 -34.14 3.73
CA GLY A 6 4.41 -33.35 4.07
C GLY A 6 4.50 -32.66 5.44
N SER A 7 5.04 -33.35 6.44
CA SER A 7 5.26 -32.79 7.78
C SER A 7 6.33 -31.68 7.77
N ALA A 8 7.47 -31.92 7.14
CA ALA A 8 8.55 -30.94 7.00
C ALA A 8 8.08 -29.67 6.30
N ARG A 9 7.26 -29.80 5.23
CA ARG A 9 6.65 -28.66 4.53
C ARG A 9 5.75 -27.85 5.45
N ARG A 10 4.81 -28.50 6.14
CA ARG A 10 3.89 -27.83 7.06
C ARG A 10 4.65 -27.05 8.11
N ASN A 11 5.70 -27.61 8.70
CA ASN A 11 6.49 -26.98 9.72
C ASN A 11 7.19 -25.71 9.21
N GLN A 12 7.74 -25.71 7.99
CA GLN A 12 8.37 -24.52 7.40
C GLN A 12 7.36 -23.40 7.11
N VAL A 13 6.15 -23.73 6.64
CA VAL A 13 5.08 -22.75 6.39
C VAL A 13 4.60 -22.15 7.70
N VAL A 14 4.31 -22.96 8.71
CA VAL A 14 3.87 -22.50 10.04
C VAL A 14 4.94 -21.65 10.70
N LEU A 15 6.21 -22.08 10.65
CA LEU A 15 7.33 -21.32 11.21
C LEU A 15 7.47 -19.93 10.57
N ALA A 16 7.43 -19.86 9.24
CA ALA A 16 7.52 -18.59 8.52
C ALA A 16 6.36 -17.66 8.90
N ALA A 17 5.14 -18.17 8.91
CA ALA A 17 3.95 -17.41 9.27
C ALA A 17 4.00 -16.92 10.72
N ALA A 18 4.39 -17.78 11.67
CA ALA A 18 4.49 -17.42 13.09
C ALA A 18 5.55 -16.34 13.35
N ILE A 19 6.73 -16.46 12.72
CA ILE A 19 7.79 -15.46 12.86
C ILE A 19 7.35 -14.13 12.24
N ALA A 20 6.74 -14.13 11.04
CA ALA A 20 6.26 -12.91 10.39
C ALA A 20 5.15 -12.24 11.22
N PHE A 21 4.23 -13.00 11.79
CA PHE A 21 3.21 -12.50 12.70
C PHE A 21 3.84 -11.82 13.94
N ALA A 22 4.76 -12.51 14.62
CA ALA A 22 5.43 -11.99 15.81
C ALA A 22 6.25 -10.73 15.47
N PHE A 23 6.94 -10.71 14.33
CA PHE A 23 7.70 -9.56 13.85
C PHE A 23 6.79 -8.35 13.62
N ALA A 24 5.67 -8.53 12.93
CA ALA A 24 4.70 -7.47 12.67
C ALA A 24 4.09 -6.90 13.97
N ILE A 25 3.73 -7.76 14.92
CA ILE A 25 3.25 -7.32 16.25
C ILE A 25 4.35 -6.54 16.99
N ALA A 26 5.60 -7.03 17.00
CA ALA A 26 6.72 -6.33 17.64
C ALA A 26 6.96 -4.95 16.99
N THR A 27 6.89 -4.88 15.66
CA THR A 27 7.03 -3.61 14.92
C THR A 27 5.90 -2.64 15.29
N GLY A 28 4.66 -3.08 15.31
CA GLY A 28 3.51 -2.24 15.64
C GLY A 28 3.49 -1.79 17.10
N SER A 29 3.96 -2.62 18.05
CA SER A 29 3.82 -2.34 19.49
C SER A 29 4.63 -1.15 19.99
N GLY A 30 5.73 -0.80 19.33
CA GLY A 30 6.57 0.35 19.67
C GLY A 30 6.13 1.68 19.04
N ILE A 31 5.00 1.70 18.30
CA ILE A 31 4.41 2.90 17.71
C ILE A 31 3.16 3.26 18.50
N GLU A 32 3.01 4.49 18.98
CA GLU A 32 1.87 4.90 19.81
C GLU A 32 0.53 4.84 19.06
N GLY A 33 0.53 5.15 17.78
CA GLY A 33 -0.60 4.96 16.86
C GLY A 33 -0.32 3.86 15.85
N LEU A 34 -0.60 4.13 14.60
CA LEU A 34 -0.28 3.23 13.48
C LEU A 34 0.93 3.69 12.66
N GLY A 35 1.33 4.97 12.79
CA GLY A 35 2.40 5.57 12.01
C GLY A 35 2.06 5.81 10.53
N ASP A 36 0.90 5.33 10.09
CA ASP A 36 0.34 5.51 8.75
C ASP A 36 -1.16 5.79 8.86
N THR A 37 -1.70 6.56 7.95
CA THR A 37 -3.09 7.02 8.01
C THR A 37 -4.08 6.05 7.35
N ASP A 38 -3.65 5.30 6.34
CA ASP A 38 -4.50 4.39 5.57
C ASP A 38 -5.25 3.34 6.41
N PRO A 39 -4.60 2.67 7.38
CA PRO A 39 -5.27 1.65 8.18
C PRO A 39 -6.45 2.16 9.00
N TYR A 40 -6.38 3.42 9.47
CA TYR A 40 -7.48 4.04 10.22
C TYR A 40 -8.77 4.07 9.38
N ARG A 41 -8.66 4.53 8.14
CA ARG A 41 -9.82 4.59 7.23
C ARG A 41 -10.35 3.23 6.84
N HIS A 42 -9.47 2.25 6.64
CA HIS A 42 -9.90 0.90 6.24
C HIS A 42 -10.74 0.23 7.33
N LEU A 43 -10.33 0.34 8.58
CA LEU A 43 -11.09 -0.21 9.70
C LEU A 43 -12.38 0.55 9.94
N GLU A 44 -12.36 1.89 9.92
CA GLU A 44 -13.57 2.68 10.07
C GLU A 44 -14.56 2.41 8.92
N TYR A 45 -14.08 2.36 7.67
CA TYR A 45 -14.96 2.03 6.55
C TYR A 45 -15.56 0.63 6.67
N ALA A 46 -14.78 -0.36 7.12
CA ALA A 46 -15.30 -1.69 7.43
C ALA A 46 -16.42 -1.64 8.49
N GLN A 47 -16.24 -0.83 9.54
CA GLN A 47 -17.27 -0.64 10.57
C GLN A 47 -18.52 0.04 10.01
N GLN A 48 -18.38 1.06 9.17
CA GLN A 48 -19.51 1.72 8.50
C GLN A 48 -20.23 0.77 7.52
N LEU A 49 -19.48 -0.05 6.81
CA LEU A 49 -20.03 -1.10 5.94
C LEU A 49 -20.91 -2.09 6.74
N TRP A 50 -20.47 -2.49 7.92
CA TRP A 50 -21.25 -3.32 8.83
C TRP A 50 -22.51 -2.60 9.34
N LYS A 51 -22.36 -1.37 9.86
CA LYS A 51 -23.47 -0.57 10.36
C LYS A 51 -24.56 -0.29 9.32
N SER A 52 -24.16 -0.19 8.04
CA SER A 52 -25.08 0.01 6.91
C SER A 52 -25.78 -1.27 6.43
N GLY A 53 -25.55 -2.42 7.08
CA GLY A 53 -26.05 -3.73 6.62
C GLY A 53 -25.49 -4.11 5.24
N PHE A 54 -24.24 -3.75 4.94
CA PHE A 54 -23.56 -3.94 3.65
C PHE A 54 -24.15 -3.14 2.49
N ALA A 55 -24.97 -2.12 2.77
CA ALA A 55 -25.53 -1.25 1.74
C ALA A 55 -24.52 -0.24 1.17
N LEU A 56 -23.46 0.05 1.93
CA LEU A 56 -22.41 1.01 1.54
C LEU A 56 -21.60 0.45 0.36
N ARG A 57 -21.59 1.19 -0.77
CA ARG A 57 -20.91 0.78 -2.01
C ARG A 57 -19.90 1.80 -2.51
N ASN A 58 -19.85 2.96 -1.88
CA ASN A 58 -19.06 4.12 -2.28
C ASN A 58 -18.56 4.85 -1.03
N HIS A 59 -17.87 5.96 -1.24
CA HIS A 59 -17.35 6.81 -0.16
C HIS A 59 -18.13 8.14 -0.09
N PRO A 60 -19.35 8.16 0.47
CA PRO A 60 -20.23 9.35 0.45
C PRO A 60 -19.64 10.52 1.25
N PHE A 61 -18.68 10.24 2.13
CA PHE A 61 -17.94 11.27 2.87
C PHE A 61 -16.91 12.04 2.03
N LEU A 62 -16.70 11.66 0.74
CA LEU A 62 -15.80 12.31 -0.22
C LEU A 62 -16.57 12.83 -1.45
N PRO A 63 -17.50 13.78 -1.29
CA PRO A 63 -18.48 14.13 -2.31
C PRO A 63 -17.91 14.67 -3.63
N PHE A 64 -16.65 15.11 -3.65
CA PHE A 64 -15.99 15.66 -4.83
C PHE A 64 -15.12 14.67 -5.58
N THR A 65 -15.25 13.37 -5.31
CA THR A 65 -14.37 12.33 -5.86
C THR A 65 -15.15 11.26 -6.61
N LEU A 66 -14.49 10.57 -7.54
CA LEU A 66 -15.08 9.40 -8.21
C LEU A 66 -15.41 8.24 -7.26
N LEU A 67 -14.91 8.27 -6.04
CA LEU A 67 -15.25 7.28 -5.02
C LEU A 67 -16.67 7.49 -4.48
N ALA A 68 -17.21 8.71 -4.54
CA ALA A 68 -18.58 9.02 -4.18
C ALA A 68 -19.54 8.88 -5.37
N ASP A 69 -19.18 9.42 -6.53
CA ASP A 69 -20.01 9.42 -7.75
C ASP A 69 -19.12 9.24 -9.01
N PRO A 70 -19.36 8.21 -9.84
CA PRO A 70 -20.40 7.18 -9.79
C PRO A 70 -20.26 6.17 -8.63
N GLY A 71 -19.21 6.26 -7.85
CA GLY A 71 -18.99 5.60 -6.59
C GLY A 71 -18.55 4.14 -6.69
N ALA A 72 -17.38 3.84 -6.08
CA ALA A 72 -16.90 2.49 -5.91
C ALA A 72 -16.01 2.38 -4.67
N ASP A 73 -16.07 1.25 -3.99
CA ASP A 73 -15.10 0.90 -2.97
C ASP A 73 -13.96 0.07 -3.58
N LEU A 74 -12.80 0.68 -3.80
CA LEU A 74 -11.64 0.03 -4.43
C LEU A 74 -11.07 -1.16 -3.64
N TRP A 75 -11.50 -1.33 -2.39
CA TRP A 75 -11.00 -2.31 -1.41
C TRP A 75 -12.12 -3.14 -0.78
N TRP A 76 -13.29 -3.26 -1.40
CA TRP A 76 -14.49 -3.85 -0.83
C TRP A 76 -14.25 -5.20 -0.12
N GLY A 77 -13.65 -6.17 -0.79
CA GLY A 77 -13.35 -7.47 -0.19
C GLY A 77 -12.31 -7.38 0.93
N PHE A 78 -11.41 -6.41 0.88
CA PHE A 78 -10.47 -6.16 1.96
C PHE A 78 -11.20 -5.62 3.20
N HIS A 79 -12.15 -4.70 3.02
CA HIS A 79 -12.97 -4.22 4.12
C HIS A 79 -13.80 -5.35 4.76
N LEU A 80 -14.30 -6.31 3.97
CA LEU A 80 -14.96 -7.51 4.51
C LEU A 80 -14.02 -8.36 5.37
N LEU A 81 -12.75 -8.52 4.98
CA LEU A 81 -11.76 -9.24 5.78
C LEU A 81 -11.43 -8.55 7.10
N LEU A 82 -11.58 -7.25 7.18
CA LEU A 82 -11.33 -6.47 8.39
C LEU A 82 -12.49 -6.47 9.40
N LEU A 83 -13.71 -6.84 8.99
CA LEU A 83 -14.91 -6.81 9.84
C LEU A 83 -14.72 -7.52 11.19
N PRO A 84 -14.16 -8.74 11.27
CA PRO A 84 -13.98 -9.43 12.55
C PRO A 84 -13.03 -8.71 13.50
N LEU A 85 -12.23 -7.77 13.00
CA LEU A 85 -11.20 -7.06 13.76
C LEU A 85 -11.66 -5.66 14.20
N THR A 86 -12.77 -5.17 13.70
CA THR A 86 -13.31 -3.84 14.07
C THR A 86 -13.62 -3.69 15.56
N PRO A 87 -14.08 -4.72 16.32
CA PRO A 87 -14.30 -4.60 17.76
C PRO A 87 -13.02 -4.34 18.57
N LEU A 88 -11.84 -4.59 18.00
CA LEU A 88 -10.55 -4.33 18.65
C LEU A 88 -10.11 -2.87 18.57
N GLY A 89 -10.92 -2.00 17.92
CA GLY A 89 -10.59 -0.62 17.64
C GLY A 89 -9.55 -0.44 16.52
N ASN A 90 -9.39 0.81 16.08
CA ASN A 90 -8.60 1.11 14.89
C ASN A 90 -7.12 0.70 15.02
N VAL A 91 -6.50 0.90 16.19
CA VAL A 91 -5.08 0.61 16.39
C VAL A 91 -4.81 -0.89 16.47
N TRP A 92 -5.46 -1.59 17.40
CA TRP A 92 -5.22 -3.03 17.59
C TRP A 92 -5.80 -3.88 16.46
N GLY A 93 -6.98 -3.51 15.94
CA GLY A 93 -7.55 -4.17 14.77
C GLY A 93 -6.62 -4.11 13.56
N SER A 94 -5.99 -2.95 13.32
CA SER A 94 -5.00 -2.80 12.25
C SER A 94 -3.74 -3.61 12.48
N ARG A 95 -3.16 -3.59 13.69
CA ARG A 95 -1.95 -4.35 14.00
C ARG A 95 -2.15 -5.85 13.81
N ILE A 96 -3.28 -6.39 14.28
CA ILE A 96 -3.59 -7.81 14.12
C ILE A 96 -3.87 -8.13 12.65
N ALA A 97 -4.59 -7.27 11.93
CA ALA A 97 -4.81 -7.44 10.49
C ALA A 97 -3.48 -7.45 9.72
N GLY A 98 -2.60 -6.47 9.97
CA GLY A 98 -1.27 -6.42 9.36
C GLY A 98 -0.46 -7.67 9.64
N ALA A 99 -0.41 -8.11 10.91
CA ALA A 99 0.30 -9.33 11.31
C ALA A 99 -0.24 -10.59 10.65
N LEU A 100 -1.57 -10.72 10.49
CA LEU A 100 -2.18 -11.84 9.77
C LEU A 100 -1.85 -11.81 8.28
N ILE A 101 -1.82 -10.62 7.67
CA ILE A 101 -1.46 -10.44 6.26
C ILE A 101 0.02 -10.76 6.04
N ALA A 102 0.92 -10.30 6.92
CA ALA A 102 2.34 -10.62 6.89
C ALA A 102 2.57 -12.14 7.03
N ALA A 103 1.86 -12.77 7.96
CA ALA A 103 1.89 -14.23 8.13
C ALA A 103 1.39 -14.98 6.88
N ALA A 104 0.32 -14.51 6.25
CA ALA A 104 -0.21 -15.08 5.02
C ALA A 104 0.79 -14.97 3.87
N LEU A 105 1.46 -13.82 3.70
CA LEU A 105 2.50 -13.65 2.69
C LEU A 105 3.70 -14.57 2.95
N ALA A 106 4.27 -14.55 4.17
CA ALA A 106 5.41 -15.39 4.52
C ALA A 106 5.10 -16.89 4.41
N GLY A 107 3.91 -17.30 4.85
CA GLY A 107 3.42 -18.67 4.69
C GLY A 107 3.28 -19.07 3.22
N THR A 108 2.70 -18.20 2.39
CA THR A 108 2.58 -18.42 0.94
C THR A 108 3.95 -18.55 0.29
N MET A 109 4.89 -17.64 0.60
CA MET A 109 6.26 -17.70 0.08
C MET A 109 6.95 -19.01 0.50
N ALA A 110 6.87 -19.39 1.79
CA ALA A 110 7.45 -20.64 2.27
C ALA A 110 6.85 -21.85 1.55
N TYR A 111 5.54 -21.86 1.33
CA TYR A 111 4.86 -22.91 0.54
C TYR A 111 5.41 -22.98 -0.88
N LEU A 112 5.51 -21.84 -1.58
CA LEU A 112 5.98 -21.77 -2.96
C LEU A 112 7.46 -22.19 -3.08
N ILE A 113 8.30 -21.75 -2.16
CA ILE A 113 9.72 -22.09 -2.08
C ILE A 113 9.90 -23.59 -1.84
N HIS A 114 9.11 -24.16 -0.94
CA HIS A 114 9.12 -25.60 -0.71
C HIS A 114 8.65 -26.38 -1.93
N ARG A 115 7.56 -25.96 -2.59
CA ARG A 115 7.09 -26.51 -3.87
C ARG A 115 8.17 -26.43 -4.95
N GLY A 116 8.97 -25.36 -4.91
CA GLY A 116 10.21 -25.22 -5.70
C GLY A 116 11.32 -26.19 -5.33
N GLY A 117 11.15 -27.03 -4.27
CA GLY A 117 12.09 -28.08 -3.86
C GLY A 117 13.15 -27.60 -2.88
N GLN A 118 12.98 -26.44 -2.24
CA GLN A 118 13.90 -25.91 -1.22
C GLN A 118 13.47 -26.34 0.18
N ARG A 119 14.40 -26.95 0.93
CA ARG A 119 14.13 -27.45 2.30
C ARG A 119 14.11 -26.32 3.35
N ARG A 120 14.81 -25.19 3.11
CA ARG A 120 14.93 -24.05 4.03
C ARG A 120 13.98 -22.92 3.62
N ALA A 121 12.74 -23.26 3.34
CA ALA A 121 11.77 -22.34 2.78
C ALA A 121 11.47 -21.15 3.68
N ALA A 122 11.39 -21.33 5.00
CA ALA A 122 11.13 -20.28 5.97
C ALA A 122 12.20 -19.17 5.95
N VAL A 123 13.48 -19.52 5.82
CA VAL A 123 14.58 -18.54 5.80
C VAL A 123 14.42 -17.53 4.66
N PHE A 124 14.13 -18.02 3.45
CA PHE A 124 13.93 -17.15 2.29
C PHE A 124 12.59 -16.43 2.30
N ALA A 125 11.56 -17.05 2.87
CA ALA A 125 10.25 -16.42 3.03
C ALA A 125 10.29 -15.21 3.97
N LEU A 126 11.19 -15.20 4.95
CA LEU A 126 11.39 -14.10 5.90
C LEU A 126 12.41 -13.05 5.40
N LEU A 127 13.11 -13.31 4.29
CA LEU A 127 14.09 -12.38 3.74
C LEU A 127 13.53 -10.96 3.50
N PRO A 128 12.30 -10.75 3.01
CA PRO A 128 11.73 -9.42 2.85
C PRO A 128 11.73 -8.58 4.12
N LEU A 129 11.47 -9.18 5.28
CA LEU A 129 11.42 -8.49 6.58
C LEU A 129 12.78 -7.93 7.01
N VAL A 130 13.85 -8.63 6.65
CA VAL A 130 15.23 -8.27 7.00
C VAL A 130 15.87 -7.39 5.95
N ALA A 131 15.52 -7.60 4.68
CA ALA A 131 16.16 -6.96 3.53
C ALA A 131 15.58 -5.59 3.17
N SER A 132 14.36 -5.25 3.62
CA SER A 132 13.67 -4.03 3.23
C SER A 132 13.03 -3.31 4.41
N PRO A 133 13.56 -2.15 4.81
CA PRO A 133 12.96 -1.32 5.87
C PRO A 133 11.53 -0.88 5.59
N VAL A 134 11.21 -0.53 4.33
CA VAL A 134 9.84 -0.14 3.93
C VAL A 134 8.91 -1.34 4.05
N PHE A 135 9.36 -2.53 3.67
CA PHE A 135 8.58 -3.74 3.78
C PHE A 135 8.28 -4.07 5.25
N ALA A 136 9.32 -4.08 6.09
CA ALA A 136 9.20 -4.30 7.53
C ALA A 136 8.28 -3.27 8.22
N TYR A 137 8.38 -1.99 7.82
CA TYR A 137 7.51 -0.93 8.34
C TYR A 137 6.03 -1.18 8.01
N ARG A 138 5.72 -1.76 6.85
CA ARG A 138 4.34 -1.96 6.39
C ARG A 138 3.69 -3.24 6.91
N ASP A 139 4.46 -4.16 7.47
CA ASP A 139 3.95 -5.46 7.92
C ASP A 139 2.94 -5.37 9.07
N HIS A 140 3.02 -4.33 9.92
CA HIS A 140 2.09 -4.13 11.03
C HIS A 140 0.83 -3.33 10.64
N LEU A 141 0.71 -2.93 9.38
CA LEU A 141 -0.38 -2.08 8.90
C LEU A 141 -1.46 -2.90 8.20
N ALA A 142 -2.72 -2.63 8.49
CA ALA A 142 -3.85 -3.19 7.75
C ALA A 142 -3.91 -2.57 6.35
N ARG A 143 -3.05 -3.06 5.45
CA ARG A 143 -2.99 -2.63 4.03
C ARG A 143 -3.09 -3.86 3.12
N PRO A 144 -3.81 -3.79 1.99
CA PRO A 144 -3.99 -4.95 1.11
C PRO A 144 -2.72 -5.34 0.33
N ALA A 145 -1.68 -4.51 0.33
CA ALA A 145 -0.52 -4.66 -0.55
C ALA A 145 0.27 -5.96 -0.34
N HIS A 146 0.53 -6.40 0.89
CA HIS A 146 1.22 -7.67 1.14
C HIS A 146 0.31 -8.88 0.82
N LEU A 147 -1.00 -8.76 1.01
CA LEU A 147 -1.95 -9.77 0.56
C LEU A 147 -1.91 -9.90 -0.98
N THR A 148 -1.92 -8.77 -1.69
CA THR A 148 -1.83 -8.77 -3.16
C THR A 148 -0.50 -9.32 -3.65
N SER A 149 0.60 -9.11 -2.93
CA SER A 149 1.92 -9.70 -3.24
C SER A 149 1.90 -11.23 -3.15
N ALA A 150 1.22 -11.80 -2.15
CA ALA A 150 1.01 -13.24 -2.06
C ALA A 150 0.19 -13.78 -3.23
N LEU A 151 -0.90 -13.09 -3.61
CA LEU A 151 -1.77 -13.48 -4.72
C LEU A 151 -1.04 -13.40 -6.08
N ILE A 152 -0.19 -12.40 -6.27
CA ILE A 152 0.67 -12.27 -7.45
C ILE A 152 1.69 -13.41 -7.50
N ALA A 153 2.34 -13.76 -6.39
CA ALA A 153 3.28 -14.87 -6.35
C ALA A 153 2.60 -16.20 -6.71
N LEU A 154 1.38 -16.45 -6.22
CA LEU A 154 0.57 -17.61 -6.60
C LEU A 154 0.27 -17.62 -8.11
N SER A 155 -0.05 -16.45 -8.69
CA SER A 155 -0.33 -16.31 -10.12
C SER A 155 0.91 -16.61 -10.99
N VAL A 156 2.10 -16.14 -10.59
CA VAL A 156 3.38 -16.46 -11.27
C VAL A 156 3.61 -17.97 -11.28
N PHE A 157 3.44 -18.64 -10.15
CA PHE A 157 3.68 -20.08 -10.04
C PHE A 157 2.63 -20.92 -10.78
N ALA A 158 1.38 -20.46 -10.83
CA ALA A 158 0.34 -21.08 -11.66
C ALA A 158 0.68 -20.93 -13.16
N GLY A 159 1.09 -19.73 -13.59
CA GLY A 159 1.55 -19.46 -14.94
C GLY A 159 2.76 -20.30 -15.35
N ALA A 160 3.68 -20.54 -14.42
CA ALA A 160 4.82 -21.44 -14.61
C ALA A 160 4.44 -22.94 -14.64
N SER A 161 3.16 -23.29 -14.53
CA SER A 161 2.64 -24.67 -14.47
C SER A 161 3.14 -25.49 -13.27
N LEU A 162 3.48 -24.83 -12.18
CA LEU A 162 3.94 -25.46 -10.93
C LEU A 162 2.82 -25.65 -9.92
N LEU A 163 1.75 -24.88 -10.08
CA LEU A 163 0.50 -25.02 -9.34
C LEU A 163 -0.63 -25.36 -10.32
N SER A 164 -1.74 -25.85 -9.77
CA SER A 164 -2.96 -26.04 -10.55
C SER A 164 -3.40 -24.71 -11.17
N PRO A 165 -3.88 -24.68 -12.42
CA PRO A 165 -4.47 -23.49 -13.05
C PRO A 165 -5.56 -22.84 -12.20
N ILE A 166 -6.33 -23.63 -11.46
CA ILE A 166 -7.39 -23.16 -10.55
C ILE A 166 -6.82 -22.22 -9.48
N VAL A 167 -5.59 -22.48 -8.97
CA VAL A 167 -4.95 -21.60 -7.98
C VAL A 167 -4.75 -20.20 -8.55
N GLY A 168 -4.34 -20.08 -9.81
CA GLY A 168 -4.25 -18.78 -10.50
C GLY A 168 -5.62 -18.09 -10.64
N GLY A 169 -6.68 -18.86 -10.92
CA GLY A 169 -8.05 -18.37 -10.95
C GLY A 169 -8.52 -17.85 -9.59
N VAL A 170 -8.34 -18.65 -8.54
CA VAL A 170 -8.71 -18.25 -7.16
C VAL A 170 -7.90 -17.03 -6.69
N ALA A 171 -6.60 -16.98 -6.97
CA ALA A 171 -5.77 -15.82 -6.64
C ALA A 171 -6.28 -14.55 -7.33
N SER A 172 -6.59 -14.62 -8.63
CA SER A 172 -7.15 -13.48 -9.39
C SER A 172 -8.54 -13.08 -8.92
N PHE A 173 -9.37 -14.05 -8.56
CA PHE A 173 -10.71 -13.83 -7.98
C PHE A 173 -10.61 -13.04 -6.66
N ILE A 174 -9.81 -13.52 -5.72
CA ILE A 174 -9.60 -12.83 -4.43
C ILE A 174 -9.00 -11.44 -4.65
N HIS A 175 -8.00 -11.32 -5.54
CA HIS A 175 -7.36 -10.04 -5.84
C HIS A 175 -8.35 -9.01 -6.38
N SER A 176 -9.30 -9.41 -7.23
CA SER A 176 -10.32 -8.52 -7.78
C SER A 176 -11.31 -7.99 -6.74
N LEU A 177 -11.49 -8.72 -5.66
CA LEU A 177 -12.32 -8.28 -4.53
C LEU A 177 -11.56 -7.31 -3.61
N VAL A 178 -10.27 -7.56 -3.36
CA VAL A 178 -9.52 -6.88 -2.27
C VAL A 178 -8.77 -5.62 -2.72
N HIS A 179 -8.44 -5.47 -4.03
CA HIS A 179 -7.60 -4.35 -4.46
C HIS A 179 -7.75 -3.99 -5.95
N MET A 180 -7.65 -2.69 -6.25
CA MET A 180 -7.76 -2.16 -7.62
C MET A 180 -6.64 -2.62 -8.57
N SER A 181 -5.50 -3.11 -8.06
CA SER A 181 -4.42 -3.66 -8.89
C SER A 181 -4.69 -5.08 -9.40
N SER A 182 -5.90 -5.59 -9.26
CA SER A 182 -6.29 -6.95 -9.63
C SER A 182 -5.96 -7.39 -11.07
N PRO A 183 -5.94 -6.51 -12.10
CA PRO A 183 -5.47 -6.88 -13.44
C PRO A 183 -4.01 -7.37 -13.47
N LEU A 184 -3.22 -7.08 -12.44
CA LEU A 184 -1.85 -7.59 -12.34
C LEU A 184 -1.80 -9.11 -12.15
N SER A 185 -2.79 -9.77 -11.53
CA SER A 185 -2.77 -11.23 -11.35
C SER A 185 -2.71 -11.99 -12.68
N PRO A 186 -3.60 -11.80 -13.66
CA PRO A 186 -3.47 -12.45 -14.97
C PRO A 186 -2.22 -11.99 -15.74
N ILE A 187 -1.78 -10.74 -15.59
CA ILE A 187 -0.53 -10.25 -16.20
C ILE A 187 0.67 -11.02 -15.62
N PHE A 188 0.75 -11.18 -14.31
CA PHE A 188 1.83 -11.94 -13.68
C PHE A 188 1.74 -13.46 -13.94
N ALA A 189 0.54 -14.01 -14.14
CA ALA A 189 0.40 -15.38 -14.64
C ALA A 189 0.98 -15.52 -16.06
N LEU A 190 0.75 -14.54 -16.95
CA LEU A 190 1.35 -14.49 -18.28
C LEU A 190 2.88 -14.33 -18.21
N LEU A 191 3.39 -13.45 -17.33
CA LEU A 191 4.84 -13.27 -17.12
C LEU A 191 5.48 -14.55 -16.56
N GLY A 192 4.81 -15.24 -15.65
CA GLY A 192 5.24 -16.56 -15.17
C GLY A 192 5.31 -17.60 -16.28
N ALA A 193 4.31 -17.60 -17.17
CA ALA A 193 4.28 -18.46 -18.35
C ALA A 193 5.42 -18.14 -19.33
N LEU A 194 5.61 -16.87 -19.65
CA LEU A 194 6.69 -16.40 -20.53
C LEU A 194 8.07 -16.74 -19.97
N GLY A 195 8.29 -16.45 -18.68
CA GLY A 195 9.56 -16.76 -18.04
C GLY A 195 9.80 -18.28 -17.97
N SER A 196 8.75 -19.08 -17.70
CA SER A 196 8.84 -20.54 -17.75
C SER A 196 9.20 -21.06 -19.16
N TRP A 197 8.60 -20.47 -20.20
CA TRP A 197 8.92 -20.79 -21.58
C TRP A 197 10.37 -20.39 -21.94
N LEU A 198 10.83 -19.21 -21.52
CA LEU A 198 12.21 -18.78 -21.71
C LEU A 198 13.20 -19.70 -21.00
N GLY A 199 12.92 -20.07 -19.74
CA GLY A 199 13.73 -21.01 -18.99
C GLY A 199 13.82 -22.38 -19.65
N TRP A 200 12.70 -22.89 -20.15
CA TRP A 200 12.66 -24.11 -20.95
C TRP A 200 13.49 -23.98 -22.25
N ARG A 201 13.28 -22.89 -23.00
CA ARG A 201 13.94 -22.68 -24.32
C ARG A 201 15.45 -22.53 -24.20
N LEU A 202 15.94 -21.89 -23.15
CA LEU A 202 17.35 -21.55 -22.98
C LEU A 202 18.17 -22.63 -22.27
N PHE A 203 17.54 -23.42 -21.39
CA PHE A 203 18.29 -24.29 -20.48
C PHE A 203 17.81 -25.75 -20.43
N GLU A 204 16.66 -26.08 -20.98
CA GLU A 204 16.21 -27.47 -21.08
C GLU A 204 16.59 -28.05 -22.45
N GLN A 205 16.81 -29.35 -22.46
CA GLN A 205 17.07 -30.07 -23.72
C GLN A 205 15.79 -30.08 -24.58
N ARG A 206 15.97 -30.14 -25.92
CA ARG A 206 14.86 -30.06 -26.89
C ARG A 206 13.80 -31.15 -26.76
N ASP A 207 14.12 -32.24 -26.06
CA ASP A 207 13.22 -33.40 -25.87
C ASP A 207 12.15 -33.17 -24.78
N ALA A 208 12.29 -32.12 -23.95
CA ALA A 208 11.31 -31.80 -22.94
C ALA A 208 10.12 -31.05 -23.55
N ALA A 209 8.88 -31.49 -23.26
CA ALA A 209 7.66 -30.82 -23.74
C ALA A 209 7.58 -29.36 -23.26
N PRO A 210 7.11 -28.41 -24.09
CA PRO A 210 6.96 -27.02 -23.71
C PRO A 210 5.94 -26.87 -22.54
N PRO A 211 6.08 -25.82 -21.72
CA PRO A 211 5.14 -25.57 -20.63
C PRO A 211 3.73 -25.26 -21.16
N ARG A 212 2.71 -25.89 -20.57
CA ARG A 212 1.29 -25.71 -20.95
C ARG A 212 0.62 -24.64 -20.07
N ALA A 213 0.94 -23.37 -20.31
CA ALA A 213 0.49 -22.26 -19.46
C ALA A 213 -0.89 -21.67 -19.82
N GLY A 214 -1.43 -21.96 -21.01
CA GLY A 214 -2.66 -21.35 -21.50
C GLY A 214 -3.85 -21.49 -20.53
N LYS A 215 -4.02 -22.69 -19.93
CA LYS A 215 -5.08 -22.91 -18.95
C LYS A 215 -4.95 -22.00 -17.71
N ALA A 216 -3.73 -21.78 -17.20
CA ALA A 216 -3.53 -20.94 -16.03
C ALA A 216 -3.88 -19.47 -16.30
N ILE A 217 -3.55 -18.97 -17.49
CA ILE A 217 -3.90 -17.62 -17.94
C ILE A 217 -5.42 -17.48 -18.06
N LEU A 218 -6.09 -18.45 -18.71
CA LEU A 218 -7.55 -18.45 -18.85
C LEU A 218 -8.27 -18.50 -17.50
N TRP A 219 -7.83 -19.36 -16.58
CA TRP A 219 -8.37 -19.40 -15.22
C TRP A 219 -8.14 -18.09 -14.47
N SER A 220 -6.98 -17.44 -14.62
CA SER A 220 -6.70 -16.14 -13.99
C SER A 220 -7.61 -15.03 -14.55
N ILE A 221 -7.84 -15.00 -15.86
CA ILE A 221 -8.80 -14.06 -16.48
C ILE A 221 -10.22 -14.37 -16.00
N GLY A 222 -10.63 -15.64 -16.01
CA GLY A 222 -11.94 -16.07 -15.52
C GLY A 222 -12.17 -15.72 -14.05
N GLY A 223 -11.15 -15.92 -13.19
CA GLY A 223 -11.19 -15.54 -11.79
C GLY A 223 -11.34 -14.03 -11.59
N LEU A 224 -10.56 -13.24 -12.33
CA LEU A 224 -10.71 -11.78 -12.33
C LEU A 224 -12.14 -11.37 -12.72
N ALA A 225 -12.65 -11.88 -13.82
CA ALA A 225 -14.00 -11.57 -14.30
C ALA A 225 -15.08 -11.98 -13.28
N ALA A 226 -14.98 -13.19 -12.72
CA ALA A 226 -15.93 -13.68 -11.71
C ALA A 226 -15.93 -12.80 -10.45
N GLY A 227 -14.75 -12.37 -9.98
CA GLY A 227 -14.66 -11.49 -8.83
C GLY A 227 -15.21 -10.10 -9.11
N LEU A 228 -14.96 -9.54 -10.29
CA LEU A 228 -15.55 -8.26 -10.70
C LEU A 228 -17.09 -8.33 -10.77
N LEU A 229 -17.63 -9.43 -11.27
CA LEU A 229 -19.09 -9.63 -11.35
C LEU A 229 -19.77 -9.81 -9.99
N LEU A 230 -19.04 -10.35 -9.00
CA LEU A 230 -19.56 -10.56 -7.65
C LEU A 230 -19.63 -9.25 -6.84
N ARG A 231 -18.87 -8.23 -7.22
CA ARG A 231 -18.83 -6.96 -6.48
C ARG A 231 -20.19 -6.25 -6.52
N PRO A 232 -20.62 -5.63 -5.41
CA PRO A 232 -21.85 -4.86 -5.38
C PRO A 232 -21.79 -3.58 -6.23
N ASP A 233 -20.60 -3.02 -6.42
CA ASP A 233 -20.28 -1.82 -7.20
C ASP A 233 -19.78 -2.13 -8.63
N ARG A 234 -20.05 -3.34 -9.13
CA ARG A 234 -19.54 -3.87 -10.41
C ARG A 234 -19.75 -2.95 -11.63
N ALA A 235 -20.80 -2.15 -11.63
CA ALA A 235 -21.09 -1.24 -12.73
C ALA A 235 -20.13 -0.04 -12.77
N ALA A 236 -19.80 0.54 -11.62
CA ALA A 236 -18.94 1.72 -11.50
C ALA A 236 -17.47 1.36 -11.33
N TYR A 237 -17.17 0.27 -10.62
CA TYR A 237 -15.80 -0.11 -10.22
C TYR A 237 -14.78 -0.14 -11.38
N PRO A 238 -15.03 -0.79 -12.53
CA PRO A 238 -14.01 -0.85 -13.58
C PRO A 238 -13.63 0.54 -14.10
N PHE A 239 -14.59 1.44 -14.22
CA PHE A 239 -14.37 2.81 -14.66
C PHE A 239 -13.56 3.59 -13.60
N VAL A 240 -14.00 3.55 -12.33
CA VAL A 240 -13.34 4.27 -11.22
C VAL A 240 -11.93 3.76 -11.01
N ALA A 241 -11.74 2.44 -10.97
CA ALA A 241 -10.42 1.81 -10.80
C ALA A 241 -9.47 2.15 -11.96
N TYR A 242 -9.96 2.13 -13.20
CA TYR A 242 -9.19 2.53 -14.39
C TYR A 242 -8.76 4.00 -14.32
N LYS A 243 -9.69 4.91 -14.05
CA LYS A 243 -9.41 6.35 -13.97
C LYS A 243 -8.41 6.69 -12.89
N ILE A 244 -8.58 6.15 -11.68
CA ILE A 244 -7.67 6.42 -10.56
C ILE A 244 -6.29 5.79 -10.82
N SER A 245 -6.24 4.56 -11.35
CA SER A 245 -4.95 3.90 -11.67
C SER A 245 -4.19 4.64 -12.77
N THR A 246 -4.87 5.10 -13.81
CA THR A 246 -4.23 5.84 -14.92
C THR A 246 -3.78 7.23 -14.46
N ALA A 247 -4.53 7.92 -13.61
CA ALA A 247 -4.12 9.18 -13.02
C ALA A 247 -2.91 8.98 -12.10
N ALA A 248 -2.95 7.99 -11.22
CA ALA A 248 -1.85 7.67 -10.33
C ALA A 248 -0.56 7.31 -11.08
N LEU A 249 -0.64 6.47 -12.12
CA LEU A 249 0.53 6.06 -12.91
C LEU A 249 0.98 7.12 -13.93
N GLY A 250 0.07 7.92 -14.46
CA GLY A 250 0.35 8.92 -15.48
C GLY A 250 0.75 10.28 -14.93
N ALA A 251 -0.11 10.88 -14.10
CA ALA A 251 0.11 12.24 -13.61
C ALA A 251 1.24 12.32 -12.55
N THR A 252 1.36 11.28 -11.71
CA THR A 252 2.38 11.22 -10.67
C THR A 252 3.76 10.93 -11.23
N SER A 253 3.87 10.00 -12.20
CA SER A 253 5.14 9.63 -12.81
C SER A 253 5.82 10.78 -13.58
N MET A 254 5.08 11.83 -13.90
CA MET A 254 5.60 13.01 -14.61
C MET A 254 5.86 14.20 -13.68
N GLY A 255 5.75 14.05 -12.35
CA GLY A 255 5.89 15.15 -11.40
C GLY A 255 4.86 16.27 -11.59
N ARG A 256 3.72 15.97 -12.23
CA ARG A 256 2.73 16.98 -12.64
C ARG A 256 1.70 17.29 -11.56
N LEU A 257 1.58 16.43 -10.55
CA LEU A 257 0.66 16.64 -9.43
C LEU A 257 1.44 16.84 -8.14
N PRO A 258 1.28 17.98 -7.46
CA PRO A 258 1.78 18.18 -6.10
C PRO A 258 0.97 17.36 -5.06
N HIS A 259 1.54 17.18 -3.88
CA HIS A 259 0.94 16.50 -2.72
C HIS A 259 0.57 15.02 -2.92
N VAL A 260 1.01 14.41 -4.01
CA VAL A 260 0.77 12.99 -4.27
C VAL A 260 1.56 12.14 -3.30
N ALA A 261 0.95 11.05 -2.83
CA ALA A 261 1.59 10.09 -1.94
C ALA A 261 2.95 9.63 -2.51
N PHE A 262 3.97 9.66 -1.65
CA PHE A 262 5.35 9.30 -2.00
C PHE A 262 5.43 7.92 -2.67
N GLU A 263 4.59 6.98 -2.24
CA GLU A 263 4.54 5.62 -2.80
C GLU A 263 4.07 5.55 -4.26
N LEU A 264 3.34 6.56 -4.73
CA LEU A 264 2.90 6.65 -6.14
C LEU A 264 3.94 7.31 -7.04
N GLN A 265 4.96 7.94 -6.46
CA GLN A 265 6.05 8.57 -7.21
C GLN A 265 7.05 7.53 -7.72
N PRO A 266 7.78 7.83 -8.81
CA PRO A 266 8.89 7.01 -9.26
C PRO A 266 9.91 6.80 -8.14
N ILE A 267 10.45 5.58 -8.07
CA ILE A 267 11.43 5.27 -7.03
C ILE A 267 12.74 6.03 -7.26
N SER A 268 13.25 6.68 -6.21
CA SER A 268 14.61 7.22 -6.26
C SER A 268 15.65 6.09 -6.17
N ALA A 269 16.83 6.32 -6.74
CA ALA A 269 17.94 5.36 -6.67
C ALA A 269 18.31 5.01 -5.22
N GLN A 270 18.32 6.01 -4.33
CA GLN A 270 18.60 5.82 -2.91
C GLN A 270 17.56 4.92 -2.23
N LEU A 271 16.26 5.17 -2.48
CA LEU A 271 15.19 4.35 -1.92
C LEU A 271 15.23 2.93 -2.46
N LEU A 272 15.46 2.76 -3.77
CA LEU A 272 15.61 1.45 -4.40
C LEU A 272 16.76 0.68 -3.75
N MET A 273 17.95 1.25 -3.70
CA MET A 273 19.13 0.61 -3.11
C MET A 273 18.89 0.22 -1.65
N ARG A 274 18.33 1.12 -0.84
CA ARG A 274 18.06 0.86 0.57
C ARG A 274 17.11 -0.33 0.80
N ASN A 275 16.16 -0.55 -0.10
CA ASN A 275 15.12 -1.57 0.07
C ASN A 275 15.39 -2.87 -0.70
N VAL A 276 16.29 -2.86 -1.68
CA VAL A 276 16.47 -3.99 -2.60
C VAL A 276 17.86 -4.60 -2.50
N VAL A 277 18.86 -3.84 -1.99
CA VAL A 277 20.25 -4.31 -1.93
C VAL A 277 20.42 -5.63 -1.17
N GLY A 278 19.72 -5.80 -0.05
CA GLY A 278 19.78 -7.04 0.74
C GLY A 278 19.23 -8.25 -0.04
N ALA A 279 18.09 -8.08 -0.72
CA ALA A 279 17.50 -9.13 -1.55
C ALA A 279 18.35 -9.40 -2.80
N LEU A 280 18.91 -8.37 -3.43
CA LEU A 280 19.83 -8.52 -4.56
C LEU A 280 21.14 -9.20 -4.15
N ALA A 281 21.71 -8.85 -3.00
CA ALA A 281 22.88 -9.52 -2.47
C ALA A 281 22.63 -11.01 -2.20
N ALA A 282 21.48 -11.34 -1.59
CA ALA A 282 21.08 -12.73 -1.39
C ALA A 282 20.91 -13.46 -2.72
N LEU A 283 20.31 -12.82 -3.72
CA LEU A 283 20.18 -13.38 -5.07
C LEU A 283 21.55 -13.57 -5.75
N ALA A 284 22.43 -12.57 -5.68
CA ALA A 284 23.77 -12.65 -6.26
C ALA A 284 24.58 -13.81 -5.64
N VAL A 285 24.57 -13.92 -4.31
CA VAL A 285 25.20 -15.04 -3.59
C VAL A 285 24.60 -16.38 -4.03
N ALA A 286 23.27 -16.48 -4.10
CA ALA A 286 22.58 -17.67 -4.53
C ALA A 286 22.95 -18.06 -5.98
N ILE A 287 23.08 -17.08 -6.89
CA ILE A 287 23.53 -17.30 -8.29
C ILE A 287 24.96 -17.83 -8.29
N VAL A 288 25.90 -17.16 -7.64
CA VAL A 288 27.31 -17.56 -7.63
C VAL A 288 27.48 -19.00 -7.15
N ILE A 289 26.78 -19.35 -6.09
CA ILE A 289 26.88 -20.66 -5.46
C ILE A 289 26.09 -21.74 -6.23
N GLY A 290 24.90 -21.38 -6.71
CA GLY A 290 23.93 -22.33 -7.28
C GLY A 290 23.99 -22.50 -8.78
N TRP A 291 24.63 -21.57 -9.52
CA TRP A 291 24.54 -21.50 -10.98
C TRP A 291 24.83 -22.82 -11.70
N LYS A 292 25.92 -23.50 -11.32
CA LYS A 292 26.31 -24.77 -11.96
C LYS A 292 25.41 -25.95 -11.56
N LYS A 293 24.85 -25.94 -10.34
CA LYS A 293 24.10 -27.08 -9.77
C LYS A 293 22.60 -26.99 -10.04
N GLU A 294 22.01 -25.80 -9.95
CA GLU A 294 20.55 -25.63 -9.94
C GLU A 294 19.96 -25.25 -11.30
N ARG A 295 20.78 -24.67 -12.21
CA ARG A 295 20.29 -24.32 -13.55
C ARG A 295 19.80 -25.54 -14.33
N ALA A 296 20.33 -26.74 -14.03
CA ALA A 296 19.88 -28.01 -14.62
C ALA A 296 18.60 -28.58 -13.97
N GLY A 297 18.23 -28.08 -12.78
CA GLY A 297 17.16 -28.69 -11.99
C GLY A 297 15.75 -28.14 -12.22
N LYS A 298 15.59 -26.81 -12.40
CA LYS A 298 14.27 -26.15 -12.57
C LYS A 298 14.35 -24.85 -13.36
N PRO A 299 14.85 -24.84 -14.59
CA PRO A 299 15.04 -23.62 -15.36
C PRO A 299 13.72 -22.89 -15.64
N ARG A 300 12.60 -23.61 -15.75
CA ARG A 300 11.28 -23.00 -15.97
C ARG A 300 10.84 -22.13 -14.80
N LEU A 301 10.97 -22.64 -13.57
CA LEU A 301 10.61 -21.88 -12.38
C LEU A 301 11.50 -20.67 -12.20
N LEU A 302 12.81 -20.86 -12.40
CA LEU A 302 13.79 -19.79 -12.32
C LEU A 302 13.48 -18.68 -13.32
N GLY A 303 13.23 -19.04 -14.59
CA GLY A 303 12.84 -18.09 -15.63
C GLY A 303 11.55 -17.35 -15.27
N ALA A 304 10.54 -18.03 -14.74
CA ALA A 304 9.28 -17.41 -14.31
C ALA A 304 9.48 -16.35 -13.24
N VAL A 305 10.25 -16.65 -12.19
CA VAL A 305 10.47 -15.72 -11.07
C VAL A 305 11.38 -14.55 -11.51
N LEU A 306 12.40 -14.79 -12.35
CA LEU A 306 13.25 -13.72 -12.87
C LEU A 306 12.50 -12.74 -13.77
N VAL A 307 11.64 -13.23 -14.67
CA VAL A 307 10.81 -12.37 -15.53
C VAL A 307 9.83 -11.56 -14.68
N ALA A 308 9.20 -12.16 -13.68
CA ALA A 308 8.32 -11.46 -12.75
C ALA A 308 9.08 -10.39 -11.94
N SER A 309 10.30 -10.70 -11.46
CA SER A 309 11.16 -9.73 -10.77
C SER A 309 11.55 -8.55 -11.65
N ALA A 310 11.96 -8.82 -12.91
CA ALA A 310 12.30 -7.78 -13.86
C ALA A 310 11.12 -6.87 -14.18
N ALA A 311 9.93 -7.44 -14.37
CA ALA A 311 8.70 -6.66 -14.57
C ALA A 311 8.36 -5.80 -13.34
N SER A 312 8.47 -6.36 -12.13
CA SER A 312 8.27 -5.60 -10.89
C SER A 312 9.28 -4.46 -10.75
N LEU A 313 10.54 -4.66 -11.12
CA LEU A 313 11.58 -3.63 -11.13
C LEU A 313 11.24 -2.50 -12.11
N ILE A 314 10.82 -2.83 -13.33
CA ILE A 314 10.38 -1.84 -14.34
C ILE A 314 9.22 -1.01 -13.79
N LEU A 315 8.25 -1.65 -13.13
CA LEU A 315 7.12 -0.96 -12.52
C LEU A 315 7.54 -0.05 -11.37
N CYS A 316 8.60 -0.37 -10.61
CA CYS A 316 9.14 0.52 -9.57
C CYS A 316 9.59 1.88 -10.12
N PHE A 317 10.08 1.95 -11.37
CA PHE A 317 10.42 3.23 -12.01
C PHE A 317 9.19 4.08 -12.38
N ARG A 318 7.99 3.53 -12.26
CA ARG A 318 6.72 4.25 -12.42
C ARG A 318 6.10 4.61 -11.07
N SER A 319 6.24 3.72 -10.08
CA SER A 319 5.70 3.92 -8.73
C SER A 319 6.50 3.10 -7.74
N SER A 320 6.97 3.72 -6.67
CA SER A 320 7.73 3.04 -5.61
C SER A 320 6.88 2.00 -4.86
N ARG A 321 5.56 2.02 -4.99
CA ARG A 321 4.64 1.02 -4.46
C ARG A 321 4.95 -0.40 -4.96
N PHE A 322 5.50 -0.54 -6.16
CA PHE A 322 5.88 -1.85 -6.71
C PHE A 322 7.07 -2.52 -6.00
N LEU A 323 7.75 -1.84 -5.06
CA LEU A 323 8.69 -2.48 -4.14
C LEU A 323 8.05 -3.65 -3.36
N GLU A 324 6.76 -3.53 -3.03
CA GLU A 324 6.01 -4.56 -2.31
C GLU A 324 5.87 -5.86 -3.11
N TYR A 325 5.96 -5.79 -4.43
CA TYR A 325 5.99 -6.97 -5.31
C TYR A 325 7.43 -7.41 -5.63
N LEU A 326 8.34 -6.45 -5.84
CA LEU A 326 9.72 -6.73 -6.23
C LEU A 326 10.48 -7.49 -5.15
N VAL A 327 10.42 -7.05 -3.89
CA VAL A 327 11.21 -7.64 -2.80
C VAL A 327 10.86 -9.13 -2.56
N PRO A 328 9.57 -9.53 -2.46
CA PRO A 328 9.21 -10.95 -2.40
C PRO A 328 9.64 -11.75 -3.63
N GLN A 329 9.53 -11.18 -4.84
CA GLN A 329 9.96 -11.88 -6.06
C GLN A 329 11.48 -12.13 -6.07
N LEU A 330 12.29 -11.16 -5.62
CA LEU A 330 13.74 -11.35 -5.47
C LEU A 330 14.09 -12.41 -4.42
N ALA A 331 13.36 -12.46 -3.31
CA ALA A 331 13.54 -13.50 -2.29
C ALA A 331 13.20 -14.89 -2.84
N LEU A 332 12.12 -15.00 -3.63
CA LEU A 332 11.77 -16.23 -4.35
C LEU A 332 12.87 -16.63 -5.34
N ALA A 333 13.41 -15.67 -6.11
CA ALA A 333 14.52 -15.92 -7.04
C ALA A 333 15.77 -16.42 -6.30
N ALA A 334 16.16 -15.76 -5.22
CA ALA A 334 17.29 -16.18 -4.40
C ALA A 334 17.11 -17.61 -3.88
N ALA A 335 15.90 -17.96 -3.41
CA ALA A 335 15.59 -19.31 -2.96
C ALA A 335 15.73 -20.35 -4.07
N MET A 336 15.30 -20.01 -5.29
CA MET A 336 15.36 -20.95 -6.43
C MET A 336 16.78 -21.24 -6.91
N PHE A 337 17.69 -20.26 -6.81
CA PHE A 337 19.12 -20.45 -7.13
C PHE A 337 19.90 -21.14 -6.00
N TRP A 338 19.40 -21.15 -4.77
CA TRP A 338 20.14 -21.72 -3.65
C TRP A 338 20.30 -23.24 -3.76
N PRO A 339 21.54 -23.79 -3.59
CA PRO A 339 21.79 -25.22 -3.75
C PRO A 339 21.05 -26.08 -2.72
N ARG A 340 20.34 -27.09 -3.19
CA ARG A 340 19.58 -28.03 -2.35
C ARG A 340 20.44 -28.87 -1.42
N GLY A 341 21.63 -29.24 -1.85
CA GLY A 341 22.55 -30.11 -1.12
C GLY A 341 23.37 -29.44 -0.02
N GLY A 342 23.32 -28.08 0.07
CA GLY A 342 24.19 -27.33 0.99
C GLY A 342 25.66 -27.30 0.51
N ILE A 343 26.35 -26.18 0.78
CA ILE A 343 27.71 -25.91 0.27
C ILE A 343 28.78 -26.55 1.16
N LEU A 344 28.46 -26.76 2.44
CA LEU A 344 29.41 -27.05 3.51
C LEU A 344 29.14 -28.38 4.21
N VAL A 345 28.71 -29.41 3.47
CA VAL A 345 28.43 -30.74 4.07
C VAL A 345 29.71 -31.32 4.68
N ALA A 346 30.88 -31.05 4.07
CA ALA A 346 32.16 -31.58 4.50
C ALA A 346 32.78 -30.88 5.72
N MET A 347 32.27 -29.70 6.14
CA MET A 347 32.88 -28.90 7.23
C MET A 347 31.80 -28.48 8.27
N PRO A 348 31.40 -29.37 9.20
CA PRO A 348 30.25 -29.11 10.08
C PRO A 348 30.46 -27.91 11.03
N ARG A 349 31.67 -27.68 11.52
CA ARG A 349 32.00 -26.54 12.41
C ARG A 349 31.94 -25.21 11.67
N LEU A 350 32.54 -25.13 10.46
CA LEU A 350 32.46 -23.94 9.61
C LEU A 350 31.01 -23.64 9.19
N ARG A 351 30.24 -24.67 8.89
CA ARG A 351 28.82 -24.55 8.61
C ARG A 351 28.04 -24.00 9.80
N ALA A 352 28.27 -24.51 11.01
CA ALA A 352 27.61 -24.01 12.22
C ALA A 352 27.96 -22.53 12.48
N GLY A 353 29.25 -22.18 12.36
CA GLY A 353 29.69 -20.79 12.49
C GLY A 353 29.06 -19.83 11.47
N LEU A 354 29.00 -20.24 10.20
CA LEU A 354 28.38 -19.42 9.15
C LEU A 354 26.86 -19.30 9.32
N VAL A 355 26.18 -20.36 9.74
CA VAL A 355 24.74 -20.31 10.03
C VAL A 355 24.49 -19.38 11.23
N GLY A 356 25.31 -19.49 12.29
CA GLY A 356 25.23 -18.61 13.45
C GLY A 356 25.47 -17.14 13.09
N ALA A 357 26.55 -16.86 12.34
CA ALA A 357 26.85 -15.51 11.87
C ALA A 357 25.72 -14.92 10.99
N THR A 358 25.18 -15.73 10.06
CA THR A 358 24.06 -15.29 9.21
C THR A 358 22.81 -15.01 10.04
N ALA A 359 22.52 -15.86 11.05
CA ALA A 359 21.38 -15.64 11.94
C ALA A 359 21.53 -14.36 12.77
N LEU A 360 22.74 -14.09 13.30
CA LEU A 360 23.05 -12.85 14.05
C LEU A 360 22.90 -11.62 13.15
N VAL A 361 23.44 -11.65 11.94
CA VAL A 361 23.30 -10.57 10.96
C VAL A 361 21.83 -10.34 10.60
N ALA A 362 21.08 -11.41 10.34
CA ALA A 362 19.65 -11.31 10.06
C ALA A 362 18.85 -10.74 11.25
N ALA A 363 19.16 -11.18 12.47
CA ALA A 363 18.56 -10.64 13.69
C ALA A 363 18.88 -9.16 13.89
N TRP A 364 20.13 -8.75 13.63
CA TRP A 364 20.55 -7.35 13.69
C TRP A 364 19.79 -6.47 12.69
N PHE A 365 19.70 -6.88 11.42
CA PHE A 365 18.97 -6.13 10.40
C PHE A 365 17.46 -6.11 10.70
N GLY A 366 16.88 -7.23 11.13
CA GLY A 366 15.48 -7.30 11.54
C GLY A 366 15.18 -6.35 12.70
N TRP A 367 16.03 -6.35 13.74
CA TRP A 367 15.90 -5.41 14.85
C TRP A 367 16.09 -3.96 14.43
N SER A 368 17.08 -3.67 13.59
CA SER A 368 17.30 -2.34 13.04
C SER A 368 16.08 -1.83 12.27
N ASN A 369 15.43 -2.70 11.49
CA ASN A 369 14.21 -2.35 10.78
C ASN A 369 13.03 -2.06 11.73
N ILE A 370 12.89 -2.82 12.83
CA ILE A 370 11.89 -2.57 13.86
C ILE A 370 12.12 -1.19 14.51
N VAL A 371 13.35 -0.93 14.97
CA VAL A 371 13.70 0.35 15.62
C VAL A 371 13.47 1.53 14.67
N GLN A 372 13.82 1.36 13.40
CA GLN A 372 13.57 2.37 12.38
C GLN A 372 12.07 2.59 12.15
N ALA A 373 11.27 1.52 12.12
CA ALA A 373 9.82 1.63 12.00
C ALA A 373 9.22 2.40 13.18
N TRP A 374 9.70 2.18 14.41
CA TRP A 374 9.29 2.95 15.59
C TRP A 374 9.64 4.43 15.46
N GLN A 375 10.88 4.74 15.03
CA GLN A 375 11.31 6.13 14.85
C GLN A 375 10.48 6.85 13.77
N VAL A 376 10.23 6.19 12.65
CA VAL A 376 9.42 6.74 11.55
C VAL A 376 7.97 6.89 11.99
N GLY A 377 7.35 5.84 12.53
CA GLY A 377 5.94 5.84 12.90
C GLY A 377 5.60 6.88 13.97
N ASN A 378 6.45 7.00 15.00
CA ASN A 378 6.22 7.99 16.07
C ASN A 378 6.57 9.44 15.68
N ARG A 379 7.27 9.64 14.55
CA ARG A 379 7.65 10.97 14.09
C ARG A 379 6.63 11.58 13.12
N TYR A 380 6.01 10.76 12.27
CA TYR A 380 5.21 11.28 11.16
C TYR A 380 3.72 11.38 11.45
N LEU A 381 3.21 10.65 12.42
CA LEU A 381 1.81 10.72 12.79
C LEU A 381 1.67 10.97 14.30
N ASP A 382 0.80 11.92 14.65
CA ASP A 382 0.47 12.17 16.05
C ASP A 382 -0.27 10.99 16.69
N PRO A 383 -0.17 10.85 18.02
CA PRO A 383 -0.95 9.86 18.76
C PRO A 383 -2.45 10.01 18.55
N PRO A 384 -3.24 8.94 18.61
CA PRO A 384 -4.71 9.00 18.50
C PRO A 384 -5.37 10.02 19.42
N ALA A 385 -4.84 10.21 20.62
CA ALA A 385 -5.38 11.16 21.60
C ALA A 385 -5.45 12.62 21.09
N VAL A 386 -4.50 13.03 20.21
CA VAL A 386 -4.53 14.37 19.60
C VAL A 386 -5.73 14.53 18.68
N PHE A 387 -6.04 13.49 17.91
CA PHE A 387 -7.19 13.47 17.01
C PHE A 387 -8.52 13.34 17.76
N GLU A 388 -8.55 12.59 18.86
CA GLU A 388 -9.74 12.47 19.72
C GLU A 388 -10.08 13.79 20.39
N GLN A 389 -9.06 14.54 20.85
CA GLN A 389 -9.24 15.88 21.40
C GLN A 389 -9.83 16.84 20.36
N LEU A 390 -9.28 16.83 19.14
CA LEU A 390 -9.83 17.62 18.04
C LEU A 390 -11.25 17.17 17.68
N ALA A 391 -11.51 15.87 17.63
CA ALA A 391 -12.83 15.33 17.31
C ALA A 391 -13.90 15.77 18.32
N THR A 392 -13.55 15.81 19.60
CA THR A 392 -14.43 16.35 20.64
C THR A 392 -14.77 17.82 20.39
N ALA A 393 -13.77 18.63 20.03
CA ALA A 393 -13.98 20.03 19.71
C ALA A 393 -14.82 20.22 18.43
N VAL A 394 -14.57 19.41 17.40
CA VAL A 394 -15.37 19.45 16.15
C VAL A 394 -16.83 19.17 16.45
N ARG A 395 -17.15 18.12 17.22
CA ARG A 395 -18.53 17.78 17.59
C ARG A 395 -19.22 18.88 18.41
N ALA A 396 -18.46 19.64 19.19
CA ALA A 396 -18.99 20.74 19.98
C ALA A 396 -19.36 21.99 19.16
N HIS A 397 -18.68 22.22 18.03
CA HIS A 397 -18.82 23.46 17.26
C HIS A 397 -19.44 23.26 15.87
N VAL A 398 -19.28 22.08 15.29
CA VAL A 398 -19.66 21.82 13.89
C VAL A 398 -20.87 20.90 13.81
N PRO A 399 -21.95 21.30 13.11
CA PRO A 399 -23.11 20.42 12.92
C PRO A 399 -22.75 19.11 12.23
N PRO A 400 -23.29 17.95 12.66
CA PRO A 400 -23.09 16.66 11.98
C PRO A 400 -23.47 16.76 10.49
N GLY A 401 -22.74 16.01 9.64
CA GLY A 401 -22.96 16.03 8.19
C GLY A 401 -22.32 17.23 7.46
N SER A 402 -21.75 18.18 8.21
CA SER A 402 -21.03 19.32 7.61
C SER A 402 -19.83 18.85 6.79
N LEU A 403 -19.45 19.67 5.82
CA LEU A 403 -18.25 19.49 5.03
C LEU A 403 -17.07 20.16 5.74
N LEU A 404 -15.98 19.43 5.94
CA LEU A 404 -14.73 19.94 6.52
C LEU A 404 -13.70 20.13 5.39
N PHE A 405 -13.17 21.34 5.27
CA PHE A 405 -12.00 21.60 4.44
C PHE A 405 -10.76 21.17 5.23
N THR A 406 -9.86 20.40 4.61
CA THR A 406 -8.60 19.97 5.23
C THR A 406 -7.41 20.36 4.38
N ASP A 407 -6.34 20.85 5.01
CA ASP A 407 -5.08 21.21 4.35
C ASP A 407 -4.19 19.99 4.08
N ASP A 408 -4.39 18.87 4.80
CA ASP A 408 -3.62 17.65 4.66
C ASP A 408 -4.55 16.47 4.32
N PRO A 409 -4.47 15.91 3.09
CA PRO A 409 -5.29 14.79 2.66
C PRO A 409 -5.00 13.49 3.42
N PHE A 410 -3.78 13.34 3.94
CA PHE A 410 -3.42 12.16 4.73
C PHE A 410 -4.05 12.21 6.12
N MET A 411 -4.04 13.36 6.78
CA MET A 411 -4.72 13.59 8.04
C MET A 411 -6.22 13.26 7.95
N THR A 412 -6.86 13.52 6.81
CA THR A 412 -8.29 13.25 6.61
C THR A 412 -8.67 11.80 6.85
N SER A 413 -7.78 10.84 6.60
CA SER A 413 -8.03 9.42 6.89
C SER A 413 -8.18 9.16 8.39
N VAL A 414 -7.40 9.83 9.22
CA VAL A 414 -7.50 9.72 10.69
C VAL A 414 -8.70 10.49 11.21
N LEU A 415 -8.96 11.67 10.64
CA LEU A 415 -10.17 12.44 10.97
C LEU A 415 -11.44 11.65 10.65
N TYR A 416 -11.51 10.99 9.50
CA TYR A 416 -12.64 10.13 9.15
C TYR A 416 -12.83 8.99 10.16
N ALA A 417 -11.74 8.39 10.64
CA ALA A 417 -11.84 7.34 11.66
C ALA A 417 -12.36 7.86 13.01
N SER A 418 -12.13 9.13 13.34
CA SER A 418 -12.62 9.77 14.58
C SER A 418 -13.94 10.51 14.40
N LEU A 419 -14.27 10.91 13.19
CA LEU A 419 -15.39 11.78 12.80
C LEU A 419 -16.10 11.26 11.54
N PRO A 420 -16.60 10.02 11.52
CA PRO A 420 -17.20 9.40 10.32
C PRO A 420 -18.51 10.04 9.90
N GLU A 421 -19.14 10.83 10.76
CA GLU A 421 -20.37 11.56 10.51
C GLU A 421 -20.20 12.85 9.71
N TYR A 422 -18.94 13.25 9.41
CA TYR A 422 -18.62 14.45 8.61
C TYR A 422 -18.20 14.08 7.19
N ARG A 423 -18.20 15.08 6.31
CA ARG A 423 -17.74 14.97 4.92
C ARG A 423 -16.46 15.75 4.73
N TYR A 424 -15.65 15.35 3.74
CA TYR A 424 -14.32 15.88 3.50
C TYR A 424 -14.15 16.22 2.02
N ILE A 425 -13.35 17.25 1.71
CA ILE A 425 -13.10 17.66 0.32
C ILE A 425 -12.13 16.68 -0.35
N VAL A 426 -11.09 16.30 0.36
CA VAL A 426 -10.03 15.42 -0.14
C VAL A 426 -9.60 14.45 0.95
N ALA A 427 -9.31 13.22 0.57
CA ALA A 427 -8.69 12.23 1.45
C ALA A 427 -7.85 11.25 0.62
N TYR A 428 -7.01 10.47 1.27
CA TYR A 428 -6.16 9.42 0.72
C TYR A 428 -5.00 9.98 -0.11
N ASP A 429 -5.27 10.22 -1.39
CA ASP A 429 -4.35 10.83 -2.33
C ASP A 429 -5.10 11.89 -3.12
N PRO A 430 -4.57 13.10 -3.23
CA PRO A 430 -5.20 14.18 -3.98
C PRO A 430 -5.46 13.85 -5.46
N ALA A 431 -4.76 12.85 -6.02
CA ALA A 431 -5.04 12.35 -7.36
C ALA A 431 -6.49 11.87 -7.53
N VAL A 432 -7.15 11.45 -6.45
CA VAL A 432 -8.56 11.04 -6.48
C VAL A 432 -9.48 12.24 -6.75
N LEU A 433 -9.20 13.39 -6.13
CA LEU A 433 -9.90 14.66 -6.41
C LEU A 433 -9.55 15.17 -7.82
N PHE A 434 -8.26 15.14 -8.20
CA PHE A 434 -7.82 15.55 -9.54
C PHE A 434 -8.52 14.74 -10.64
N THR A 435 -8.67 13.44 -10.45
CA THR A 435 -9.30 12.55 -11.42
C THR A 435 -10.78 12.87 -11.63
N ALA A 436 -11.48 13.31 -10.59
CA ALA A 436 -12.86 13.72 -10.65
C ALA A 436 -13.01 15.13 -11.24
N SER A 437 -12.20 16.08 -10.78
CA SER A 437 -12.24 17.46 -11.21
C SER A 437 -10.86 18.13 -11.05
N PRO A 438 -10.07 18.25 -12.15
CA PRO A 438 -8.81 18.98 -12.13
C PRO A 438 -8.96 20.41 -11.61
N ARG A 439 -10.05 21.10 -11.96
CA ARG A 439 -10.35 22.46 -11.53
C ARG A 439 -10.49 22.56 -10.01
N LEU A 440 -11.25 21.69 -9.37
CA LEU A 440 -11.42 21.67 -7.92
C LEU A 440 -10.12 21.26 -7.21
N PHE A 441 -9.34 20.35 -7.80
CA PHE A 441 -8.03 19.99 -7.29
C PHE A 441 -7.09 21.21 -7.25
N TRP A 442 -6.98 22.00 -8.34
CA TRP A 442 -6.12 23.18 -8.38
C TRP A 442 -6.60 24.25 -7.40
N ARG A 443 -7.90 24.46 -7.27
CA ARG A 443 -8.46 25.35 -6.25
C ARG A 443 -8.07 24.95 -4.84
N TRP A 444 -8.22 23.66 -4.50
CA TRP A 444 -7.80 23.13 -3.21
C TRP A 444 -6.29 23.28 -3.02
N HIS A 445 -5.49 22.88 -4.02
CA HIS A 445 -4.04 22.93 -3.97
C HIS A 445 -3.53 24.35 -3.73
N HIS A 446 -3.98 25.33 -4.52
CA HIS A 446 -3.54 26.70 -4.40
C HIS A 446 -3.99 27.35 -3.09
N ALA A 447 -5.17 27.04 -2.59
CA ALA A 447 -5.60 27.50 -1.28
C ALA A 447 -4.66 27.00 -0.16
N VAL A 448 -4.25 25.73 -0.26
CA VAL A 448 -3.41 25.06 0.76
C VAL A 448 -1.93 25.44 0.64
N ALA A 449 -1.39 25.44 -0.58
CA ALA A 449 0.05 25.59 -0.82
C ALA A 449 0.47 27.06 -1.00
N ASP A 450 -0.37 27.85 -1.68
CA ASP A 450 -0.01 29.19 -2.15
C ASP A 450 -0.83 30.30 -1.48
N GLY A 451 -1.92 29.94 -0.79
CA GLY A 451 -2.82 30.90 -0.13
C GLY A 451 -3.65 31.75 -1.10
N ILE A 452 -3.85 31.27 -2.34
CA ILE A 452 -4.58 31.97 -3.41
C ILE A 452 -5.84 31.20 -3.83
N ALA A 453 -6.73 31.88 -4.54
CA ALA A 453 -7.95 31.31 -5.10
C ALA A 453 -7.80 31.17 -6.62
N CYS A 454 -7.42 29.98 -7.08
CA CYS A 454 -7.18 29.74 -8.49
C CYS A 454 -7.58 28.31 -8.88
N ASP A 455 -8.16 28.16 -10.06
CA ASP A 455 -8.70 26.92 -10.59
C ASP A 455 -7.79 26.27 -11.65
N GLU A 456 -6.71 26.94 -12.02
CA GLU A 456 -5.79 26.51 -13.07
C GLU A 456 -4.47 26.03 -12.47
N ARG A 457 -3.64 25.39 -13.27
CA ARG A 457 -2.33 24.91 -12.84
C ARG A 457 -1.36 26.03 -12.51
N GLU A 458 -1.40 27.12 -13.27
CA GLU A 458 -0.54 28.29 -13.12
C GLU A 458 -1.41 29.53 -12.95
N CYS A 459 -1.11 30.34 -11.95
CA CYS A 459 -1.92 31.47 -11.54
C CYS A 459 -1.06 32.75 -11.53
N PRO A 460 -0.64 33.26 -12.70
CA PRO A 460 0.23 34.42 -12.79
C PRO A 460 -0.46 35.67 -12.23
N GLY A 461 0.23 36.39 -11.35
CA GLY A 461 -0.24 37.66 -10.78
C GLY A 461 -1.16 37.54 -9.55
N GLU A 462 -1.63 36.30 -9.20
CA GLU A 462 -2.39 36.11 -7.97
C GLU A 462 -1.48 36.23 -6.74
N LYS A 463 -2.03 36.80 -5.66
CA LYS A 463 -1.30 36.99 -4.41
C LYS A 463 -1.99 36.31 -3.25
N PRO A 464 -1.23 35.75 -2.30
CA PRO A 464 -1.81 35.15 -1.08
C PRO A 464 -2.66 36.18 -0.35
N SER A 465 -3.86 35.75 0.05
CA SER A 465 -4.73 36.59 0.88
C SER A 465 -5.71 35.76 1.70
N PRO A 466 -6.08 36.24 2.92
CA PRO A 466 -7.11 35.59 3.73
C PRO A 466 -8.47 35.49 3.02
N ALA A 467 -8.86 36.50 2.26
CA ALA A 467 -10.10 36.53 1.51
C ALA A 467 -10.13 35.46 0.41
N ALA A 468 -9.01 35.23 -0.29
CA ALA A 468 -8.88 34.21 -1.31
C ALA A 468 -9.05 32.80 -0.71
N ILE A 469 -8.42 32.52 0.43
CA ILE A 469 -8.57 31.24 1.13
C ILE A 469 -10.02 31.05 1.60
N ALA A 470 -10.63 32.08 2.20
CA ALA A 470 -12.02 32.00 2.66
C ALA A 470 -12.97 31.72 1.50
N TRP A 471 -12.79 32.39 0.36
CA TRP A 471 -13.55 32.14 -0.85
C TRP A 471 -13.34 30.71 -1.36
N ALA A 472 -12.11 30.24 -1.42
CA ALA A 472 -11.80 28.88 -1.87
C ALA A 472 -12.52 27.83 -1.00
N ILE A 473 -12.45 27.94 0.33
CA ILE A 473 -13.12 27.03 1.26
C ILE A 473 -14.63 27.05 1.04
N GLN A 474 -15.24 28.24 0.96
CA GLN A 474 -16.68 28.38 0.80
C GLN A 474 -17.18 27.93 -0.57
N SER A 475 -16.36 28.05 -1.61
CA SER A 475 -16.69 27.56 -2.94
C SER A 475 -16.90 26.04 -3.01
N PHE A 476 -16.39 25.30 -2.02
CA PHE A 476 -16.71 23.88 -1.80
C PHE A 476 -18.00 23.68 -0.98
N GLY A 477 -18.61 24.73 -0.47
CA GLY A 477 -19.76 24.66 0.43
C GLY A 477 -19.36 24.36 1.88
N SER A 478 -18.11 24.63 2.27
CA SER A 478 -17.65 24.49 3.65
C SER A 478 -17.57 25.82 4.37
N SER A 479 -18.01 25.86 5.62
CA SER A 479 -17.79 26.96 6.56
C SER A 479 -16.80 26.58 7.66
N TRP A 480 -16.16 25.43 7.55
CA TRP A 480 -15.24 24.90 8.54
C TRP A 480 -13.97 24.37 7.92
N ALA A 481 -12.83 24.70 8.51
CA ALA A 481 -11.55 24.17 8.08
C ALA A 481 -10.79 23.56 9.25
N VAL A 482 -10.16 22.42 9.00
CA VAL A 482 -9.18 21.80 9.89
C VAL A 482 -7.82 21.93 9.24
N THR A 483 -6.88 22.60 9.93
CA THR A 483 -5.52 22.79 9.42
C THR A 483 -4.50 22.20 10.37
N SER A 484 -3.40 21.72 9.80
CA SER A 484 -2.23 21.31 10.53
C SER A 484 -1.19 22.43 10.55
N SER A 485 -0.47 22.59 11.66
CA SER A 485 0.65 23.54 11.70
C SER A 485 1.78 23.00 10.82
N PRO A 486 2.18 23.69 9.75
CA PRO A 486 3.25 23.21 8.92
C PRO A 486 4.61 23.70 9.40
N VAL A 487 5.60 22.87 9.15
CA VAL A 487 7.03 23.23 9.24
C VAL A 487 7.44 24.23 8.14
N ARG A 488 6.55 24.60 7.21
CA ARG A 488 6.86 25.47 6.06
C ARG A 488 6.42 26.92 6.31
N ALA A 489 7.27 27.84 5.90
CA ALA A 489 7.13 29.29 6.14
C ALA A 489 5.89 29.96 5.50
N PHE A 490 5.25 29.29 4.54
CA PHE A 490 3.98 29.69 3.94
C PHE A 490 2.97 28.57 4.12
N SER A 491 2.04 28.76 5.00
CA SER A 491 0.96 27.84 5.18
C SER A 491 -0.36 28.58 5.17
N MET A 492 -1.38 27.90 4.65
CA MET A 492 -2.75 28.31 4.77
C MET A 492 -3.06 28.80 6.19
N GLN A 493 -2.60 28.08 7.22
CA GLN A 493 -2.81 28.43 8.61
C GLN A 493 -2.20 29.79 8.99
N SER A 494 -0.98 30.11 8.57
CA SER A 494 -0.37 31.40 8.91
C SER A 494 -1.09 32.57 8.25
N VAL A 495 -1.61 32.38 7.05
CA VAL A 495 -2.45 33.37 6.36
C VAL A 495 -3.80 33.50 7.05
N MET A 496 -4.42 32.39 7.47
CA MET A 496 -5.69 32.40 8.21
C MET A 496 -5.55 33.09 9.56
N ALA A 497 -4.46 32.84 10.30
CA ALA A 497 -4.20 33.45 11.59
C ALA A 497 -4.07 34.99 11.52
N GLN A 498 -3.67 35.53 10.38
CA GLN A 498 -3.60 36.96 10.12
C GLN A 498 -4.92 37.54 9.56
N GLY A 499 -5.86 36.67 9.22
CA GLY A 499 -7.02 36.99 8.39
C GLY A 499 -8.30 37.37 9.12
N GLN A 500 -8.25 38.05 10.26
CA GLN A 500 -9.48 38.64 10.79
C GLN A 500 -9.99 39.73 9.81
N PRO A 501 -11.26 39.71 9.46
CA PRO A 501 -12.42 39.09 10.09
C PRO A 501 -12.89 37.73 9.49
N PHE A 502 -12.16 37.14 8.54
CA PHE A 502 -12.64 35.97 7.78
C PHE A 502 -12.54 34.66 8.56
N PHE A 503 -11.61 34.56 9.48
CA PHE A 503 -11.33 33.35 10.22
C PHE A 503 -11.44 33.56 11.73
N GLU A 504 -12.18 32.64 12.37
CA GLU A 504 -12.31 32.59 13.82
C GLU A 504 -11.81 31.22 14.31
N LEU A 505 -10.80 31.25 15.19
CA LEU A 505 -10.28 30.03 15.78
C LEU A 505 -11.31 29.49 16.79
N ALA A 506 -11.92 28.35 16.46
CA ALA A 506 -12.91 27.70 17.32
C ALA A 506 -12.26 26.74 18.30
N ALA A 507 -11.20 26.02 17.91
CA ALA A 507 -10.49 25.09 18.78
C ALA A 507 -9.05 24.85 18.34
N PHE A 508 -8.24 24.39 19.29
CA PHE A 508 -6.84 24.03 19.09
C PHE A 508 -6.52 22.72 19.84
N SER A 509 -5.84 21.79 19.18
CA SER A 509 -5.31 20.57 19.77
C SER A 509 -3.80 20.52 19.58
N PRO A 510 -2.99 20.56 20.66
CA PRO A 510 -1.53 20.61 20.53
C PRO A 510 -0.99 19.29 19.95
N ARG A 511 0.00 19.40 19.08
CA ARG A 511 0.73 18.26 18.51
C ARG A 511 1.99 17.98 19.33
N ARG A 512 2.49 16.75 19.21
CA ARG A 512 3.70 16.31 19.92
C ARG A 512 4.97 17.02 19.42
N THR A 513 5.06 17.31 18.12
CA THR A 513 6.30 17.75 17.49
C THR A 513 6.45 19.26 17.46
N SER A 514 5.50 19.99 17.02
CA SER A 514 5.39 21.46 17.07
C SER A 514 4.07 21.92 16.47
N GLY A 515 3.50 22.99 16.99
CA GLY A 515 2.22 23.51 16.53
C GLY A 515 1.02 22.67 16.99
N GLY A 516 -0.02 22.56 16.18
CA GLY A 516 -1.25 21.87 16.54
C GLY A 516 -2.15 21.56 15.37
N LEU A 517 -3.30 20.98 15.69
CA LEU A 517 -4.45 20.92 14.81
C LEU A 517 -5.40 22.04 15.20
N TYR A 518 -5.87 22.80 14.22
CA TYR A 518 -6.68 23.99 14.41
C TYR A 518 -8.02 23.81 13.72
N LEU A 519 -9.09 24.09 14.45
CA LEU A 519 -10.43 24.16 13.90
C LEU A 519 -10.79 25.64 13.69
N TRP A 520 -11.10 26.00 12.48
CA TRP A 520 -11.47 27.34 12.07
C TRP A 520 -12.91 27.41 11.60
N HIS A 521 -13.65 28.41 12.09
CA HIS A 521 -14.89 28.84 11.47
C HIS A 521 -14.57 29.89 10.38
N VAL A 522 -15.09 29.68 9.19
CA VAL A 522 -14.80 30.49 7.99
C VAL A 522 -16.01 31.35 7.67
N LYS A 523 -15.87 32.65 7.85
CA LYS A 523 -16.92 33.64 7.54
C LYS A 523 -16.86 33.99 6.05
N ALA A 524 -18.03 34.29 5.46
CA ALA A 524 -18.11 34.66 4.06
C ALA A 524 -17.29 35.94 3.79
N PRO A 525 -16.33 35.92 2.85
CA PRO A 525 -15.76 37.16 2.36
C PRO A 525 -16.84 37.91 1.57
N PRO A 526 -16.80 39.26 1.50
CA PRO A 526 -17.62 39.97 0.55
C PRO A 526 -17.37 39.37 -0.84
N GLN A 527 -18.45 39.06 -1.57
CA GLN A 527 -18.29 38.52 -2.93
C GLN A 527 -17.33 39.41 -3.71
N PRO A 528 -16.28 38.85 -4.32
CA PRO A 528 -15.47 39.66 -5.22
C PRO A 528 -16.43 40.25 -6.24
N SER A 529 -16.49 41.59 -6.32
CA SER A 529 -17.25 42.30 -7.35
C SER A 529 -16.95 41.60 -8.67
N ALA A 530 -17.98 41.09 -9.32
CA ALA A 530 -17.86 40.37 -10.58
C ALA A 530 -16.84 41.10 -11.45
N ARG A 531 -15.69 40.48 -11.74
CA ARG A 531 -14.79 41.02 -12.75
C ARG A 531 -15.62 41.11 -14.01
N ILE A 532 -15.99 42.33 -14.38
CA ILE A 532 -16.59 42.63 -15.65
C ILE A 532 -15.59 42.12 -16.68
N GLU A 533 -15.92 40.98 -17.31
CA GLU A 533 -15.18 40.51 -18.47
C GLU A 533 -15.28 41.59 -19.55
N HIS A 534 -14.16 42.30 -19.79
CA HIS A 534 -13.95 43.16 -20.93
C HIS A 534 -13.18 42.43 -22.01
#